data_f3b952cb5d3dba13a9d3ce2dffcdf4f9
#
_entry.id   f3b952cb5d3dba13a9d3ce2dffcdf4f9
#
_cell.length_a   1.000
_cell.length_b   1.000
_cell.length_c   1.000
_cell.angle_alpha   90.00
_cell.angle_beta   90.00
_cell.angle_gamma   90.00
#
_symmetry.space_group_name_H-M   'P 1'
#
loop_
_entity.id
_entity.type
_entity.pdbx_description
1 polymer ?
#
loop_
_entity_poly.entity_id
_entity_poly.type
_entity_poly.pdbx_seq_one_letter_code
_entity_poly.pdbx_strand_id
1 'polypeptide(L)'
;MITIDTRKLLHILEVTPATHNIMLVGRHGIGKSEILTEYYQQKGMRVVPLFLGQMSDPGDLIGLPTKTGERTAFLPPYWFPIDGKPIVLFLDELNRARPEILQTVMDLALNRRLAGHELPKGSRIISAVNEGDEYQLTHLDPSLVSRFNVYQFCPTVQEWLLWAQQKHLDQRVIDFISNEPTLLDSVPEWKEGEDTGLEKYPDRRAWRRVSDVLQETGPDGTIRPRRNIGEDDLDMIAGIVGAQAASRFFAFTQGNQMLTGAQVLNDCEACEAKLRSYRLHQLAIINESIFQHLEVTYPDASKLLAYSTVSMEDNSSMEVVQLKRYASNLQRYYQLLENMEQKEAIAHLANLFESGSYQEAILFISTFCPEIYQKLTDFIASL
;
A
#
# COMPACT_ATOMS: atom_id res chain seq x y z
N MET A 1 15.47 12.62 -2.51
CA MET A 1 14.84 12.33 -3.83
C MET A 1 13.62 13.26 -3.99
N ILE A 2 13.26 13.66 -5.21
CA ILE A 2 12.07 14.52 -5.43
C ILE A 2 10.86 13.61 -5.62
N THR A 3 9.82 13.82 -4.79
CA THR A 3 8.56 13.07 -4.87
C THR A 3 7.63 13.72 -5.89
N ILE A 4 7.07 12.90 -6.77
CA ILE A 4 6.15 13.31 -7.84
C ILE A 4 4.88 12.46 -7.82
N ASP A 5 3.76 13.10 -8.14
CA ASP A 5 2.47 12.48 -8.41
C ASP A 5 2.30 12.15 -9.90
N THR A 6 1.16 11.60 -10.29
CA THR A 6 0.88 11.26 -11.70
C THR A 6 0.90 12.48 -12.61
N ARG A 7 0.35 13.60 -12.18
CA ARG A 7 0.31 14.83 -12.98
C ARG A 7 1.72 15.35 -13.28
N LYS A 8 2.58 15.39 -12.26
CA LYS A 8 3.99 15.80 -12.43
C LYS A 8 4.76 14.80 -13.28
N LEU A 9 4.50 13.49 -13.12
CA LEU A 9 5.11 12.46 -13.97
C LEU A 9 4.77 12.71 -15.44
N LEU A 10 3.50 12.87 -15.79
CA LEU A 10 3.08 13.12 -17.18
C LEU A 10 3.74 14.38 -17.76
N HIS A 11 3.85 15.44 -16.97
CA HIS A 11 4.57 16.64 -17.39
C HIS A 11 6.06 16.38 -17.64
N ILE A 12 6.72 15.64 -16.74
CA ILE A 12 8.15 15.26 -16.91
C ILE A 12 8.33 14.42 -18.17
N LEU A 13 7.46 13.46 -18.44
CA LEU A 13 7.51 12.63 -19.65
C LEU A 13 7.36 13.46 -20.93
N GLU A 14 6.56 14.53 -20.88
CA GLU A 14 6.33 15.43 -22.01
C GLU A 14 7.55 16.31 -22.31
N VAL A 15 8.11 16.94 -21.27
CA VAL A 15 9.18 17.95 -21.47
C VAL A 15 10.59 17.36 -21.52
N THR A 16 10.80 16.14 -21.02
CA THR A 16 12.12 15.52 -21.00
C THR A 16 12.55 15.08 -22.40
N PRO A 17 13.72 15.49 -22.90
CA PRO A 17 14.23 15.02 -24.18
C PRO A 17 14.38 13.50 -24.22
N ALA A 18 14.18 12.88 -25.40
CA ALA A 18 14.28 11.42 -25.54
C ALA A 18 15.68 10.87 -25.21
N THR A 19 16.71 11.72 -25.26
CA THR A 19 18.09 11.36 -24.90
C THR A 19 18.34 11.25 -23.39
N HIS A 20 17.44 11.77 -22.57
CA HIS A 20 17.55 11.69 -21.11
C HIS A 20 16.76 10.49 -20.58
N ASN A 21 17.44 9.65 -19.81
CA ASN A 21 16.78 8.50 -19.20
C ASN A 21 16.09 8.90 -17.91
N ILE A 22 14.98 8.23 -17.58
CA ILE A 22 14.20 8.48 -16.39
C ILE A 22 14.17 7.22 -15.52
N MET A 23 14.33 7.39 -14.21
CA MET A 23 14.19 6.32 -13.22
C MET A 23 13.09 6.67 -12.25
N LEU A 24 12.08 5.80 -12.16
CA LEU A 24 10.97 5.91 -11.22
C LEU A 24 11.20 4.95 -10.05
N VAL A 25 11.38 5.50 -8.87
CA VAL A 25 11.48 4.77 -7.61
C VAL A 25 10.13 4.80 -6.92
N GLY A 26 9.66 3.67 -6.40
CA GLY A 26 8.39 3.63 -5.65
C GLY A 26 7.91 2.20 -5.43
N ARG A 27 6.93 2.05 -4.54
CA ARG A 27 6.38 0.74 -4.16
C ARG A 27 5.91 -0.07 -5.37
N HIS A 28 5.90 -1.40 -5.22
CA HIS A 28 5.27 -2.25 -6.23
C HIS A 28 3.74 -1.99 -6.29
N GLY A 29 3.10 -2.28 -7.41
CA GLY A 29 1.64 -2.19 -7.54
C GLY A 29 1.06 -0.78 -7.66
N ILE A 30 1.85 0.32 -7.56
CA ILE A 30 1.35 1.70 -7.62
C ILE A 30 1.03 2.21 -9.03
N GLY A 31 1.18 1.37 -10.07
CA GLY A 31 0.80 1.73 -11.44
C GLY A 31 1.92 2.25 -12.34
N LYS A 32 3.21 2.17 -11.96
CA LYS A 32 4.34 2.68 -12.77
C LYS A 32 4.27 2.22 -14.23
N SER A 33 4.21 0.92 -14.45
CA SER A 33 4.23 0.31 -15.79
C SER A 33 2.96 0.63 -16.59
N GLU A 34 1.80 0.66 -15.94
CA GLU A 34 0.52 0.93 -16.57
C GLU A 34 0.42 2.37 -17.08
N ILE A 35 0.77 3.35 -16.23
CA ILE A 35 0.76 4.78 -16.59
C ILE A 35 1.71 5.06 -17.75
N LEU A 36 2.92 4.50 -17.73
CA LEU A 36 3.90 4.68 -18.80
C LEU A 36 3.38 4.07 -20.11
N THR A 37 2.82 2.87 -20.04
CA THR A 37 2.29 2.17 -21.22
C THR A 37 1.15 2.97 -21.84
N GLU A 38 0.17 3.40 -21.06
CA GLU A 38 -0.97 4.19 -21.56
C GLU A 38 -0.53 5.51 -22.16
N TYR A 39 0.36 6.25 -21.49
CA TYR A 39 0.83 7.53 -21.96
C TYR A 39 1.51 7.43 -23.33
N TYR A 40 2.41 6.46 -23.50
CA TYR A 40 3.14 6.33 -24.76
C TYR A 40 2.35 5.66 -25.86
N GLN A 41 1.42 4.77 -25.53
CA GLN A 41 0.46 4.21 -26.50
C GLN A 41 -0.45 5.31 -27.10
N GLN A 42 -0.92 6.25 -26.25
CA GLN A 42 -1.68 7.42 -26.74
C GLN A 42 -0.86 8.31 -27.68
N LYS A 43 0.48 8.31 -27.54
CA LYS A 43 1.40 9.00 -28.44
C LYS A 43 1.83 8.17 -29.66
N GLY A 44 1.26 6.98 -29.83
CA GLY A 44 1.59 6.08 -30.94
C GLY A 44 2.97 5.43 -30.85
N MET A 45 3.61 5.44 -29.66
CA MET A 45 4.91 4.83 -29.45
C MET A 45 4.76 3.40 -28.91
N ARG A 46 5.55 2.47 -29.44
CA ARG A 46 5.61 1.09 -28.93
C ARG A 46 6.38 1.09 -27.59
N VAL A 47 5.75 0.61 -26.54
CA VAL A 47 6.39 0.35 -25.23
C VAL A 47 6.87 -1.10 -25.20
N VAL A 48 8.11 -1.29 -24.80
CA VAL A 48 8.77 -2.60 -24.67
C VAL A 48 9.18 -2.78 -23.21
N PRO A 49 8.38 -3.50 -22.41
CA PRO A 49 8.75 -3.80 -21.04
C PRO A 49 9.78 -4.95 -21.00
N LEU A 50 10.85 -4.76 -20.25
CA LEU A 50 11.85 -5.76 -19.95
C LEU A 50 11.94 -5.94 -18.43
N PHE A 51 11.61 -7.13 -17.96
CA PHE A 51 11.66 -7.50 -16.54
C PHE A 51 13.07 -8.01 -16.21
N LEU A 52 13.95 -7.11 -15.79
CA LEU A 52 15.38 -7.40 -15.61
C LEU A 52 15.64 -8.40 -14.49
N GLY A 53 14.81 -8.44 -13.47
CA GLY A 53 14.87 -9.43 -12.38
C GLY A 53 14.64 -10.88 -12.85
N GLN A 54 14.03 -11.09 -14.01
CA GLN A 54 13.76 -12.41 -14.59
C GLN A 54 14.85 -12.87 -15.56
N MET A 55 15.76 -11.98 -15.97
CA MET A 55 16.85 -12.30 -16.89
C MET A 55 17.95 -13.04 -16.16
N SER A 56 18.40 -14.15 -16.74
CA SER A 56 19.42 -15.00 -16.14
C SER A 56 20.82 -14.75 -16.71
N ASP A 57 20.90 -14.29 -17.95
CA ASP A 57 22.14 -14.12 -18.70
C ASP A 57 22.10 -12.80 -19.51
N PRO A 58 23.23 -12.11 -19.68
CA PRO A 58 23.30 -10.94 -20.58
C PRO A 58 22.81 -11.22 -22.00
N GLY A 59 22.91 -12.45 -22.49
CA GLY A 59 22.37 -12.87 -23.79
C GLY A 59 20.86 -12.64 -23.94
N ASP A 60 20.10 -12.71 -22.84
CA ASP A 60 18.66 -12.37 -22.86
C ASP A 60 18.41 -10.91 -23.29
N LEU A 61 19.37 -10.05 -22.98
CA LEU A 61 19.32 -8.62 -23.29
C LEU A 61 20.00 -8.30 -24.64
N ILE A 62 21.19 -8.88 -24.90
CA ILE A 62 22.02 -8.54 -26.08
C ILE A 62 21.76 -9.40 -27.32
N GLY A 63 21.05 -10.50 -27.18
CA GLY A 63 20.82 -11.46 -28.25
C GLY A 63 21.93 -12.51 -28.38
N LEU A 64 21.90 -13.25 -29.47
CA LEU A 64 22.79 -14.41 -29.67
C LEU A 64 23.99 -14.06 -30.57
N PRO A 65 25.22 -14.52 -30.23
CA PRO A 65 26.37 -14.34 -31.10
C PRO A 65 26.20 -15.17 -32.37
N THR A 66 26.57 -14.59 -33.51
CA THR A 66 26.57 -15.23 -34.80
C THR A 66 27.84 -14.89 -35.54
N LYS A 67 28.28 -15.78 -36.47
CA LYS A 67 29.44 -15.53 -37.29
C LYS A 67 29.06 -14.73 -38.55
N THR A 68 29.68 -13.59 -38.73
CA THR A 68 29.52 -12.77 -39.94
C THR A 68 30.90 -12.54 -40.56
N GLY A 69 31.22 -13.31 -41.64
CA GLY A 69 32.56 -13.35 -42.20
C GLY A 69 33.57 -13.92 -41.19
N GLU A 70 34.62 -13.17 -40.89
CA GLU A 70 35.67 -13.53 -39.90
C GLU A 70 35.42 -12.91 -38.52
N ARG A 71 34.26 -12.31 -38.28
CA ARG A 71 33.94 -11.61 -37.03
C ARG A 71 32.73 -12.19 -36.37
N THR A 72 32.63 -12.02 -35.06
CA THR A 72 31.42 -12.27 -34.31
C THR A 72 30.53 -11.03 -34.40
N ALA A 73 29.28 -11.22 -34.75
CA ALA A 73 28.20 -10.24 -34.62
C ALA A 73 27.14 -10.78 -33.67
N PHE A 74 26.18 -9.97 -33.26
CA PHE A 74 25.05 -10.41 -32.47
C PHE A 74 23.77 -10.26 -33.26
N LEU A 75 22.92 -11.26 -33.25
CA LEU A 75 21.54 -11.15 -33.73
C LEU A 75 20.75 -10.34 -32.69
N PRO A 76 20.06 -9.25 -33.12
CA PRO A 76 19.31 -8.46 -32.16
C PRO A 76 18.23 -9.31 -31.46
N PRO A 77 17.98 -9.08 -30.17
CA PRO A 77 16.94 -9.79 -29.44
C PRO A 77 15.55 -9.43 -29.96
N TYR A 78 14.54 -10.26 -29.67
CA TYR A 78 13.15 -10.14 -30.19
C TYR A 78 12.50 -8.79 -29.91
N TRP A 79 12.92 -8.11 -28.85
CA TRP A 79 12.39 -6.82 -28.44
C TRP A 79 12.99 -5.62 -29.19
N PHE A 80 14.16 -5.82 -29.81
CA PHE A 80 14.91 -4.73 -30.48
C PHE A 80 14.18 -4.27 -31.75
N PRO A 81 14.06 -2.93 -31.98
CA PRO A 81 13.34 -2.36 -33.11
C PRO A 81 14.14 -2.43 -34.41
N ILE A 82 14.06 -3.54 -35.13
CA ILE A 82 14.74 -3.74 -36.42
C ILE A 82 14.11 -2.95 -37.56
N ASP A 83 12.90 -2.42 -37.36
CA ASP A 83 12.17 -1.60 -38.33
C ASP A 83 12.61 -0.11 -38.28
N GLY A 84 13.57 0.23 -37.43
CA GLY A 84 14.09 1.59 -37.27
C GLY A 84 13.12 2.57 -36.60
N LYS A 85 11.97 2.12 -36.12
CA LYS A 85 11.01 2.98 -35.41
C LYS A 85 11.42 3.19 -33.95
N PRO A 86 11.24 4.40 -33.40
CA PRO A 86 11.55 4.66 -32.00
C PRO A 86 10.61 3.86 -31.07
N ILE A 87 11.19 3.42 -29.96
CA ILE A 87 10.49 2.68 -28.91
C ILE A 87 10.67 3.36 -27.57
N VAL A 88 9.80 3.02 -26.62
CA VAL A 88 10.02 3.26 -25.20
C VAL A 88 10.46 1.95 -24.56
N LEU A 89 11.72 1.88 -24.22
CA LEU A 89 12.29 0.75 -23.51
C LEU A 89 12.05 0.95 -22.03
N PHE A 90 11.24 0.09 -21.43
CA PHE A 90 10.90 0.14 -20.02
C PHE A 90 11.62 -0.98 -19.26
N LEU A 91 12.64 -0.59 -18.49
CA LEU A 91 13.48 -1.49 -17.68
C LEU A 91 12.85 -1.66 -16.29
N ASP A 92 12.03 -2.68 -16.12
CA ASP A 92 11.33 -2.92 -14.85
C ASP A 92 12.19 -3.77 -13.92
N GLU A 93 12.02 -3.53 -12.62
CA GLU A 93 12.75 -4.21 -11.55
C GLU A 93 14.29 -4.12 -11.69
N LEU A 94 14.78 -2.93 -12.07
CA LEU A 94 16.21 -2.71 -12.30
C LEU A 94 17.09 -3.15 -11.10
N ASN A 95 16.62 -2.89 -9.88
CA ASN A 95 17.34 -3.25 -8.65
C ASN A 95 17.21 -4.72 -8.24
N ARG A 96 16.55 -5.56 -9.04
CA ARG A 96 16.53 -7.02 -8.91
C ARG A 96 17.41 -7.72 -9.94
N ALA A 97 17.93 -6.95 -10.89
CA ALA A 97 18.80 -7.49 -11.92
C ALA A 97 20.14 -7.98 -11.34
N ARG A 98 20.68 -9.02 -11.94
CA ARG A 98 22.03 -9.50 -11.63
C ARG A 98 23.08 -8.47 -12.04
N PRO A 99 24.28 -8.45 -11.39
CA PRO A 99 25.32 -7.47 -11.71
C PRO A 99 25.73 -7.49 -13.19
N GLU A 100 25.74 -8.63 -13.85
CA GLU A 100 26.10 -8.79 -15.27
C GLU A 100 25.08 -8.11 -16.20
N ILE A 101 23.78 -8.20 -15.83
CA ILE A 101 22.69 -7.51 -16.53
C ILE A 101 22.80 -5.99 -16.30
N LEU A 102 23.10 -5.55 -15.07
CA LEU A 102 23.27 -4.13 -14.75
C LEU A 102 24.43 -3.50 -15.54
N GLN A 103 25.54 -4.23 -15.76
CA GLN A 103 26.65 -3.75 -16.61
C GLN A 103 26.21 -3.53 -18.06
N THR A 104 25.41 -4.45 -18.59
CA THR A 104 24.85 -4.32 -19.95
C THR A 104 23.88 -3.15 -20.06
N VAL A 105 23.02 -2.95 -19.05
CA VAL A 105 22.11 -1.79 -18.97
C VAL A 105 22.91 -0.47 -18.87
N MET A 106 24.05 -0.47 -18.19
CA MET A 106 24.90 0.71 -18.06
C MET A 106 25.39 1.20 -19.42
N ASP A 107 25.86 0.29 -20.29
CA ASP A 107 26.28 0.63 -21.66
C ASP A 107 25.09 1.14 -22.50
N LEU A 108 23.96 0.45 -22.40
CA LEU A 108 22.72 0.83 -23.07
C LEU A 108 22.25 2.24 -22.64
N ALA A 109 22.26 2.53 -21.34
CA ALA A 109 21.83 3.84 -20.79
C ALA A 109 22.77 4.98 -21.20
N LEU A 110 24.08 4.71 -21.35
CA LEU A 110 25.07 5.70 -21.72
C LEU A 110 25.13 5.92 -23.24
N ASN A 111 25.31 4.84 -23.98
CA ASN A 111 25.65 4.89 -25.40
C ASN A 111 24.46 4.66 -26.33
N ARG A 112 23.29 4.28 -25.77
CA ARG A 112 22.09 3.90 -26.54
C ARG A 112 22.35 2.81 -27.55
N ARG A 113 23.33 1.94 -27.24
CA ARG A 113 23.79 0.82 -28.05
C ARG A 113 23.72 -0.48 -27.26
N LEU A 114 23.52 -1.55 -27.97
CA LEU A 114 23.54 -2.87 -27.38
C LEU A 114 24.16 -3.84 -28.40
N ALA A 115 25.29 -4.47 -28.02
CA ALA A 115 25.99 -5.44 -28.87
C ALA A 115 26.22 -4.97 -30.33
N GLY A 116 26.51 -3.69 -30.53
CA GLY A 116 26.74 -3.09 -31.84
C GLY A 116 25.50 -2.53 -32.53
N HIS A 117 24.33 -2.74 -32.01
CA HIS A 117 23.06 -2.18 -32.52
C HIS A 117 22.70 -0.89 -31.81
N GLU A 118 22.40 0.19 -32.55
CA GLU A 118 21.94 1.48 -32.00
C GLU A 118 20.43 1.51 -31.88
N LEU A 119 19.91 2.04 -30.76
CA LEU A 119 18.49 2.34 -30.67
C LEU A 119 18.12 3.46 -31.66
N PRO A 120 16.98 3.34 -32.36
CA PRO A 120 16.51 4.38 -33.27
C PRO A 120 16.40 5.74 -32.58
N LYS A 121 16.71 6.82 -33.32
CA LYS A 121 16.56 8.19 -32.81
C LYS A 121 15.14 8.44 -32.33
N GLY A 122 14.99 9.06 -31.16
CA GLY A 122 13.69 9.28 -30.51
C GLY A 122 13.24 8.15 -29.58
N SER A 123 13.97 7.03 -29.54
CA SER A 123 13.71 6.00 -28.53
C SER A 123 13.98 6.55 -27.13
N ARG A 124 13.22 6.08 -26.14
CA ARG A 124 13.33 6.48 -24.73
C ARG A 124 13.73 5.29 -23.87
N ILE A 125 14.49 5.56 -22.82
CA ILE A 125 14.82 4.56 -21.80
C ILE A 125 14.24 5.06 -20.48
N ILE A 126 13.35 4.26 -19.89
CA ILE A 126 12.73 4.53 -18.61
C ILE A 126 12.91 3.29 -17.74
N SER A 127 13.31 3.48 -16.51
CA SER A 127 13.50 2.38 -15.59
C SER A 127 12.58 2.50 -14.37
N ALA A 128 12.21 1.37 -13.78
CA ALA A 128 11.53 1.31 -12.51
C ALA A 128 12.37 0.56 -11.49
N VAL A 129 12.38 1.11 -10.28
CA VAL A 129 13.01 0.56 -9.09
C VAL A 129 11.94 0.39 -8.03
N ASN A 130 11.86 -0.79 -7.44
CA ASN A 130 10.96 -1.02 -6.32
C ASN A 130 11.62 -0.61 -5.01
N GLU A 131 10.87 0.09 -4.18
CA GLU A 131 11.24 0.54 -2.84
C GLU A 131 10.67 -0.45 -1.82
N GLY A 132 11.44 -0.83 -0.81
CA GLY A 132 11.02 -1.72 0.29
C GLY A 132 12.17 -2.62 0.73
N ASP A 133 12.27 -2.86 2.03
CA ASP A 133 13.29 -3.71 2.65
C ASP A 133 13.00 -5.22 2.46
N GLU A 134 11.82 -5.55 1.95
CA GLU A 134 11.30 -6.92 1.80
C GLU A 134 12.02 -7.75 0.71
N TYR A 135 12.91 -7.12 -0.06
CA TYR A 135 13.54 -7.77 -1.20
C TYR A 135 15.06 -7.76 -1.07
N GLN A 136 15.70 -8.87 -1.50
CA GLN A 136 17.13 -8.86 -1.79
C GLN A 136 17.38 -7.90 -2.97
N LEU A 137 17.59 -6.63 -2.65
CA LEU A 137 17.84 -5.59 -3.63
C LEU A 137 19.33 -5.51 -3.92
N THR A 138 19.70 -5.54 -5.20
CA THR A 138 21.06 -5.23 -5.63
C THR A 138 21.29 -3.73 -5.47
N HIS A 139 22.35 -3.34 -4.75
CA HIS A 139 22.75 -1.94 -4.69
C HIS A 139 23.13 -1.45 -6.07
N LEU A 140 22.42 -0.45 -6.56
CA LEU A 140 22.73 0.17 -7.85
C LEU A 140 24.01 0.98 -7.75
N ASP A 141 24.92 0.75 -8.70
CA ASP A 141 26.15 1.54 -8.81
C ASP A 141 25.80 3.03 -9.02
N PRO A 142 26.40 3.96 -8.26
CA PRO A 142 26.19 5.39 -8.42
C PRO A 142 26.45 5.87 -9.86
N SER A 143 27.38 5.22 -10.59
CA SER A 143 27.64 5.55 -11.99
C SER A 143 26.48 5.18 -12.90
N LEU A 144 25.74 4.10 -12.63
CA LEU A 144 24.50 3.76 -13.32
C LEU A 144 23.39 4.77 -12.99
N VAL A 145 23.20 5.06 -11.71
CA VAL A 145 22.16 6.01 -11.24
C VAL A 145 22.37 7.40 -11.86
N SER A 146 23.61 7.86 -11.98
CA SER A 146 23.96 9.17 -12.57
C SER A 146 23.52 9.34 -14.04
N ARG A 147 23.16 8.25 -14.72
CA ARG A 147 22.67 8.25 -16.11
C ARG A 147 21.17 8.44 -16.23
N PHE A 148 20.49 8.57 -15.08
CA PHE A 148 19.04 8.72 -15.01
C PHE A 148 18.64 9.98 -14.25
N ASN A 149 17.57 10.60 -14.68
CA ASN A 149 16.82 11.55 -13.87
C ASN A 149 15.94 10.74 -12.89
N VAL A 150 16.20 10.83 -11.61
CA VAL A 150 15.60 9.96 -10.60
C VAL A 150 14.48 10.67 -9.86
N TYR A 151 13.29 10.06 -9.83
CA TYR A 151 12.10 10.58 -9.17
C TYR A 151 11.44 9.51 -8.30
N GLN A 152 11.00 9.89 -7.11
CA GLN A 152 10.15 9.06 -6.27
C GLN A 152 8.70 9.22 -6.73
N PHE A 153 8.11 8.16 -7.29
CA PHE A 153 6.75 8.18 -7.77
C PHE A 153 5.78 7.77 -6.67
N CYS A 154 4.89 8.68 -6.28
CA CYS A 154 3.91 8.50 -5.22
C CYS A 154 2.57 9.10 -5.67
N PRO A 155 1.77 8.36 -6.47
CA PRO A 155 0.47 8.84 -6.93
C PRO A 155 -0.51 8.95 -5.75
N THR A 156 -1.34 9.99 -5.76
CA THR A 156 -2.32 10.26 -4.70
C THR A 156 -3.50 9.27 -4.73
N VAL A 157 -4.22 9.17 -3.62
CA VAL A 157 -5.47 8.39 -3.54
C VAL A 157 -6.51 8.95 -4.51
N GLN A 158 -6.61 10.27 -4.64
CA GLN A 158 -7.56 10.91 -5.54
C GLN A 158 -7.28 10.56 -7.01
N GLU A 159 -6.02 10.53 -7.42
CA GLU A 159 -5.63 10.09 -8.76
C GLU A 159 -6.02 8.64 -9.02
N TRP A 160 -5.85 7.76 -8.01
CA TRP A 160 -6.30 6.37 -8.13
C TRP A 160 -7.82 6.26 -8.24
N LEU A 161 -8.58 7.02 -7.45
CA LEU A 161 -10.05 7.04 -7.52
C LEU A 161 -10.55 7.49 -8.91
N LEU A 162 -9.94 8.53 -9.48
CA LEU A 162 -10.25 8.99 -10.84
C LEU A 162 -9.93 7.91 -11.89
N TRP A 163 -8.77 7.27 -11.78
CA TRP A 163 -8.38 6.16 -12.64
C TRP A 163 -9.35 4.97 -12.49
N ALA A 164 -9.73 4.61 -11.26
CA ALA A 164 -10.66 3.53 -10.97
C ALA A 164 -12.04 3.77 -11.61
N GLN A 165 -12.54 5.00 -11.58
CA GLN A 165 -13.77 5.41 -12.26
C GLN A 165 -13.64 5.29 -13.78
N GLN A 166 -12.54 5.76 -14.37
CA GLN A 166 -12.28 5.66 -15.81
C GLN A 166 -12.16 4.20 -16.29
N LYS A 167 -11.62 3.32 -15.44
CA LYS A 167 -11.49 1.87 -15.73
C LYS A 167 -12.75 1.07 -15.37
N HIS A 168 -13.80 1.74 -14.91
CA HIS A 168 -15.08 1.12 -14.53
C HIS A 168 -14.92 0.02 -13.47
N LEU A 169 -14.07 0.27 -12.46
CA LEU A 169 -13.99 -0.60 -11.29
C LEU A 169 -15.35 -0.64 -10.57
N ASP A 170 -15.58 -1.72 -9.80
CA ASP A 170 -16.79 -1.86 -9.03
C ASP A 170 -17.00 -0.66 -8.10
N GLN A 171 -18.20 -0.07 -8.16
CA GLN A 171 -18.49 1.17 -7.43
C GLN A 171 -18.33 1.01 -5.91
N ARG A 172 -18.58 -0.19 -5.36
CA ARG A 172 -18.41 -0.48 -3.93
C ARG A 172 -16.96 -0.32 -3.50
N VAL A 173 -16.00 -0.71 -4.36
CA VAL A 173 -14.55 -0.54 -4.09
C VAL A 173 -14.18 0.94 -4.13
N ILE A 174 -14.68 1.69 -5.12
CA ILE A 174 -14.44 3.13 -5.26
C ILE A 174 -14.98 3.88 -4.04
N ASP A 175 -16.22 3.60 -3.66
CA ASP A 175 -16.89 4.23 -2.52
C ASP A 175 -16.17 3.89 -1.20
N PHE A 176 -15.76 2.62 -1.03
CA PHE A 176 -15.02 2.20 0.16
C PHE A 176 -13.69 2.94 0.29
N ILE A 177 -12.87 2.97 -0.75
CA ILE A 177 -11.58 3.66 -0.71
C ILE A 177 -11.75 5.19 -0.57
N SER A 178 -12.83 5.75 -1.10
CA SER A 178 -13.16 7.16 -0.88
C SER A 178 -13.45 7.46 0.61
N ASN A 179 -14.07 6.52 1.33
CA ASN A 179 -14.38 6.64 2.76
C ASN A 179 -13.19 6.24 3.66
N GLU A 180 -12.38 5.27 3.23
CA GLU A 180 -11.25 4.71 3.97
C GLU A 180 -9.93 4.81 3.13
N PRO A 181 -9.43 6.03 2.88
CA PRO A 181 -8.30 6.24 1.97
C PRO A 181 -7.00 5.55 2.42
N THR A 182 -6.83 5.36 3.72
CA THR A 182 -5.67 4.70 4.32
C THR A 182 -5.56 3.23 3.95
N LEU A 183 -6.68 2.61 3.58
CA LEU A 183 -6.73 1.20 3.17
C LEU A 183 -6.43 0.99 1.68
N LEU A 184 -6.09 2.04 0.93
CA LEU A 184 -5.65 1.86 -0.47
C LEU A 184 -4.28 1.18 -0.55
N ASP A 185 -3.32 1.66 0.25
CA ASP A 185 -1.93 1.22 0.26
C ASP A 185 -1.43 1.10 1.72
N SER A 186 -2.06 0.30 2.56
CA SER A 186 -1.60 0.12 3.93
C SER A 186 -0.53 -0.96 4.00
N VAL A 187 0.57 -0.63 4.67
CA VAL A 187 1.60 -1.60 5.04
C VAL A 187 1.71 -1.54 6.55
N PRO A 188 1.64 -2.66 7.26
CA PRO A 188 1.84 -2.65 8.70
C PRO A 188 3.28 -2.25 9.03
N GLU A 189 3.45 -1.60 10.16
CA GLU A 189 4.77 -1.41 10.75
C GLU A 189 5.22 -2.77 11.34
N TRP A 190 6.16 -3.42 10.66
CA TRP A 190 6.71 -4.70 11.09
C TRP A 190 7.62 -4.55 12.27
N LYS A 191 7.49 -5.47 13.23
CA LYS A 191 8.55 -5.75 14.19
C LYS A 191 9.46 -6.83 13.61
N GLU A 192 10.78 -6.69 13.82
CA GLU A 192 11.75 -7.73 13.42
C GLU A 192 11.32 -9.10 14.00
N GLY A 193 11.05 -10.07 13.11
CA GLY A 193 10.76 -11.46 13.45
C GLY A 193 9.31 -11.92 13.31
N GLU A 194 8.33 -11.03 13.03
CA GLU A 194 6.91 -11.40 12.89
C GLU A 194 6.46 -11.63 11.44
N ASP A 195 7.24 -11.20 10.44
CA ASP A 195 6.85 -11.36 9.03
C ASP A 195 7.18 -12.76 8.50
N THR A 196 6.14 -13.50 8.18
CA THR A 196 6.26 -14.78 7.44
C THR A 196 6.44 -14.56 5.94
N GLY A 197 6.31 -13.33 5.43
CA GLY A 197 6.31 -12.99 4.01
C GLY A 197 5.10 -13.48 3.23
N LEU A 198 4.11 -14.08 3.89
CA LEU A 198 2.91 -14.67 3.29
C LEU A 198 1.63 -13.88 3.58
N GLU A 199 1.68 -12.94 4.49
CA GLU A 199 0.53 -12.10 4.81
C GLU A 199 0.18 -11.14 3.66
N LYS A 200 -1.12 -10.91 3.50
CA LYS A 200 -1.65 -10.01 2.46
C LYS A 200 -2.04 -8.67 3.06
N TYR A 201 -1.64 -7.62 2.35
CA TYR A 201 -1.99 -6.24 2.67
C TYR A 201 -2.62 -5.59 1.46
N PRO A 202 -3.51 -4.61 1.67
CA PRO A 202 -4.14 -3.91 0.58
C PRO A 202 -3.13 -3.05 -0.18
N ASP A 203 -3.15 -3.18 -1.49
CA ASP A 203 -2.50 -2.32 -2.45
C ASP A 203 -3.46 -2.01 -3.61
N ARG A 204 -3.08 -1.09 -4.49
CA ARG A 204 -3.90 -0.66 -5.63
C ARG A 204 -4.22 -1.80 -6.59
N ARG A 205 -3.28 -2.70 -6.80
CA ARG A 205 -3.46 -3.90 -7.64
C ARG A 205 -4.41 -4.89 -6.97
N ALA A 206 -4.31 -5.04 -5.65
CA ALA A 206 -5.18 -5.91 -4.89
C ALA A 206 -6.64 -5.41 -4.96
N TRP A 207 -6.89 -4.12 -4.78
CA TRP A 207 -8.23 -3.53 -4.90
C TRP A 207 -8.81 -3.66 -6.32
N ARG A 208 -7.99 -3.56 -7.36
CA ARG A 208 -8.44 -3.89 -8.73
C ARG A 208 -8.89 -5.34 -8.82
N ARG A 209 -8.12 -6.29 -8.27
CA ARG A 209 -8.51 -7.71 -8.26
C ARG A 209 -9.79 -7.96 -7.45
N VAL A 210 -10.02 -7.23 -6.36
CA VAL A 210 -11.31 -7.26 -5.64
C VAL A 210 -12.43 -6.80 -6.57
N SER A 211 -12.24 -5.71 -7.29
CA SER A 211 -13.22 -5.24 -8.29
C SER A 211 -13.51 -6.30 -9.35
N ASP A 212 -12.47 -6.95 -9.90
CA ASP A 212 -12.62 -8.00 -10.93
C ASP A 212 -13.46 -9.19 -10.42
N VAL A 213 -13.31 -9.53 -9.14
CA VAL A 213 -14.08 -10.60 -8.48
C VAL A 213 -15.55 -10.19 -8.24
N LEU A 214 -15.79 -8.92 -7.96
CA LEU A 214 -17.12 -8.37 -7.70
C LEU A 214 -17.93 -8.09 -8.95
N GLN A 215 -17.33 -8.23 -10.12
CA GLN A 215 -17.94 -8.01 -11.41
C GLN A 215 -18.15 -9.34 -12.14
N GLU A 216 -19.21 -9.42 -12.93
CA GLU A 216 -19.51 -10.53 -13.84
C GLU A 216 -19.51 -10.02 -15.27
N THR A 217 -18.82 -10.74 -16.14
CA THR A 217 -18.90 -10.46 -17.57
C THR A 217 -20.04 -11.25 -18.18
N GLY A 218 -21.06 -10.54 -18.67
CA GLY A 218 -22.17 -11.16 -19.36
C GLY A 218 -21.75 -11.79 -20.70
N PRO A 219 -22.60 -12.65 -21.32
CA PRO A 219 -22.34 -13.27 -22.63
C PRO A 219 -22.14 -12.25 -23.75
N ASP A 220 -22.63 -11.04 -23.57
CA ASP A 220 -22.53 -9.90 -24.49
C ASP A 220 -21.25 -9.04 -24.22
N GLY A 221 -20.38 -9.47 -23.32
CA GLY A 221 -19.17 -8.73 -22.92
C GLY A 221 -19.45 -7.56 -21.98
N THR A 222 -20.70 -7.34 -21.55
CA THR A 222 -21.02 -6.28 -20.59
C THR A 222 -20.56 -6.66 -19.19
N ILE A 223 -19.88 -5.72 -18.50
CA ILE A 223 -19.47 -5.87 -17.11
C ILE A 223 -20.63 -5.45 -16.21
N ARG A 224 -21.04 -6.32 -15.30
CA ARG A 224 -22.13 -6.09 -14.35
C ARG A 224 -21.66 -6.38 -12.93
N PRO A 225 -22.04 -5.59 -11.93
CA PRO A 225 -21.73 -5.90 -10.55
C PRO A 225 -22.52 -7.15 -10.10
N ARG A 226 -21.88 -8.06 -9.40
CA ARG A 226 -22.58 -9.15 -8.68
C ARG A 226 -23.52 -8.52 -7.65
N ARG A 227 -24.75 -9.01 -7.58
CA ARG A 227 -25.80 -8.36 -6.76
C ARG A 227 -25.56 -8.47 -5.27
N ASN A 228 -25.05 -9.60 -4.79
CA ASN A 228 -24.86 -9.86 -3.35
C ASN A 228 -23.42 -10.30 -3.08
N ILE A 229 -22.82 -9.77 -2.02
CA ILE A 229 -21.58 -10.24 -1.44
C ILE A 229 -21.96 -11.03 -0.19
N GLY A 230 -21.66 -12.34 -0.18
CA GLY A 230 -21.94 -13.26 0.92
C GLY A 230 -20.73 -13.44 1.85
N GLU A 231 -20.93 -14.25 2.91
CA GLU A 231 -19.83 -14.59 3.84
C GLU A 231 -18.71 -15.39 3.15
N ASP A 232 -19.04 -16.22 2.16
CA ASP A 232 -18.06 -16.99 1.38
C ASP A 232 -17.14 -16.08 0.54
N ASP A 233 -17.63 -14.89 0.17
CA ASP A 233 -16.83 -13.90 -0.57
C ASP A 233 -15.82 -13.20 0.34
N LEU A 234 -16.06 -13.16 1.66
CA LEU A 234 -15.15 -12.53 2.62
C LEU A 234 -13.77 -13.18 2.63
N ASP A 235 -13.72 -14.53 2.68
CA ASP A 235 -12.46 -15.27 2.68
C ASP A 235 -11.69 -15.07 1.37
N MET A 236 -12.40 -15.02 0.25
CA MET A 236 -11.81 -14.74 -1.06
C MET A 236 -11.22 -13.33 -1.12
N ILE A 237 -11.96 -12.32 -0.63
CA ILE A 237 -11.49 -10.94 -0.57
C ILE A 237 -10.31 -10.82 0.41
N ALA A 238 -10.37 -11.53 1.57
CA ALA A 238 -9.28 -11.57 2.54
C ALA A 238 -7.98 -12.15 1.95
N GLY A 239 -8.09 -13.15 1.09
CA GLY A 239 -6.94 -13.68 0.34
C GLY A 239 -6.33 -12.69 -0.66
N ILE A 240 -7.03 -11.59 -0.98
CA ILE A 240 -6.56 -10.57 -1.92
C ILE A 240 -5.97 -9.35 -1.18
N VAL A 241 -6.70 -8.80 -0.19
CA VAL A 241 -6.37 -7.54 0.49
C VAL A 241 -6.01 -7.70 1.97
N GLY A 242 -6.00 -8.93 2.48
CA GLY A 242 -5.80 -9.22 3.90
C GLY A 242 -7.10 -9.18 4.71
N ALA A 243 -7.11 -9.89 5.83
CA ALA A 243 -8.32 -10.12 6.63
C ALA A 243 -8.93 -8.82 7.18
N GLN A 244 -8.10 -7.89 7.63
CA GLN A 244 -8.56 -6.62 8.19
C GLN A 244 -9.28 -5.74 7.15
N ALA A 245 -8.64 -5.53 5.99
CA ALA A 245 -9.22 -4.73 4.91
C ALA A 245 -10.48 -5.38 4.34
N ALA A 246 -10.49 -6.72 4.19
CA ALA A 246 -11.64 -7.47 3.72
C ALA A 246 -12.83 -7.34 4.67
N SER A 247 -12.62 -7.46 5.99
CA SER A 247 -13.68 -7.32 6.98
C SER A 247 -14.30 -5.93 7.00
N ARG A 248 -13.48 -4.88 6.88
CA ARG A 248 -13.96 -3.50 6.77
C ARG A 248 -14.76 -3.28 5.49
N PHE A 249 -14.24 -3.78 4.37
CA PHE A 249 -14.92 -3.70 3.08
C PHE A 249 -16.26 -4.43 3.09
N PHE A 250 -16.30 -5.66 3.62
CA PHE A 250 -17.54 -6.43 3.75
C PHE A 250 -18.59 -5.69 4.59
N ALA A 251 -18.20 -5.19 5.77
CA ALA A 251 -19.08 -4.40 6.62
C ALA A 251 -19.63 -3.15 5.91
N PHE A 252 -18.80 -2.47 5.15
CA PHE A 252 -19.19 -1.32 4.33
C PHE A 252 -20.26 -1.71 3.29
N THR A 253 -20.08 -2.82 2.59
CA THR A 253 -21.02 -3.28 1.54
C THR A 253 -22.37 -3.75 2.07
N GLN A 254 -22.43 -4.17 3.35
CA GLN A 254 -23.68 -4.53 4.02
C GLN A 254 -24.49 -3.31 4.52
N GLY A 255 -24.07 -2.10 4.17
CA GLY A 255 -24.69 -0.85 4.66
C GLY A 255 -24.40 -0.56 6.14
N ASN A 256 -23.57 -1.38 6.76
CA ASN A 256 -23.09 -1.19 8.12
C ASN A 256 -21.76 -0.44 8.05
N GLN A 257 -21.81 0.90 8.07
CA GLN A 257 -20.60 1.64 8.42
C GLN A 257 -20.11 1.11 9.76
N MET A 258 -18.93 0.48 9.78
CA MET A 258 -18.32 0.06 11.04
C MET A 258 -18.13 1.29 11.92
N LEU A 259 -18.38 1.10 13.21
CA LEU A 259 -18.02 2.13 14.18
C LEU A 259 -16.50 2.35 14.13
N THR A 260 -16.10 3.58 14.35
CA THR A 260 -14.69 3.94 14.55
C THR A 260 -14.36 4.04 16.02
N GLY A 261 -13.08 3.88 16.40
CA GLY A 261 -12.63 4.10 17.77
C GLY A 261 -13.00 5.49 18.28
N ALA A 262 -12.93 6.52 17.43
CA ALA A 262 -13.35 7.86 17.74
C ALA A 262 -14.85 7.94 18.12
N GLN A 263 -15.72 7.25 17.41
CA GLN A 263 -17.16 7.23 17.73
C GLN A 263 -17.42 6.55 19.08
N VAL A 264 -16.79 5.41 19.34
CA VAL A 264 -16.91 4.70 20.61
C VAL A 264 -16.39 5.53 21.77
N LEU A 265 -15.25 6.19 21.62
CA LEU A 265 -14.66 7.07 22.64
C LEU A 265 -15.50 8.35 22.88
N ASN A 266 -16.21 8.85 21.87
CA ASN A 266 -17.08 10.00 22.03
C ASN A 266 -18.42 9.64 22.70
N ASP A 267 -19.05 8.52 22.32
CA ASP A 267 -20.34 8.09 22.85
C ASP A 267 -20.50 6.57 22.74
N CYS A 268 -19.99 5.84 23.73
CA CYS A 268 -20.08 4.40 23.78
C CYS A 268 -21.52 3.91 23.96
N GLU A 269 -22.38 4.68 24.64
CA GLU A 269 -23.78 4.33 24.88
C GLU A 269 -24.58 4.29 23.58
N ALA A 270 -24.45 5.32 22.75
CA ALA A 270 -25.07 5.33 21.44
C ALA A 270 -24.58 4.22 20.52
N CYS A 271 -23.35 3.76 20.72
CA CYS A 271 -22.72 2.68 19.95
C CYS A 271 -23.08 1.26 20.46
N GLU A 272 -23.59 1.11 21.67
CA GLU A 272 -23.72 -0.19 22.38
C GLU A 272 -24.54 -1.22 21.60
N ALA A 273 -25.70 -0.85 21.07
CA ALA A 273 -26.56 -1.76 20.31
C ALA A 273 -25.84 -2.35 19.10
N LYS A 274 -25.01 -1.55 18.43
CA LYS A 274 -24.25 -1.95 17.26
C LYS A 274 -23.02 -2.79 17.65
N LEU A 275 -22.32 -2.42 18.73
CA LEU A 275 -21.20 -3.18 19.28
C LEU A 275 -21.63 -4.60 19.69
N ARG A 276 -22.83 -4.75 20.27
CA ARG A 276 -23.38 -6.06 20.63
C ARG A 276 -23.65 -6.98 19.44
N SER A 277 -23.85 -6.41 18.24
CA SER A 277 -24.05 -7.18 17.01
C SER A 277 -22.73 -7.60 16.32
N TYR A 278 -21.59 -7.08 16.80
CA TYR A 278 -20.31 -7.30 16.16
C TYR A 278 -19.73 -8.68 16.48
N ARG A 279 -19.14 -9.31 15.48
CA ARG A 279 -18.33 -10.53 15.63
C ARG A 279 -16.92 -10.18 16.13
N LEU A 280 -16.18 -11.19 16.55
CA LEU A 280 -14.82 -11.04 17.08
C LEU A 280 -13.89 -10.17 16.21
N HIS A 281 -13.80 -10.47 14.91
CA HIS A 281 -12.93 -9.71 14.00
C HIS A 281 -13.32 -8.22 13.88
N GLN A 282 -14.62 -7.90 13.98
CA GLN A 282 -15.10 -6.51 13.98
C GLN A 282 -14.73 -5.80 15.29
N LEU A 283 -14.86 -6.50 16.43
CA LEU A 283 -14.43 -5.97 17.72
C LEU A 283 -12.91 -5.76 17.78
N ALA A 284 -12.12 -6.65 17.17
CA ALA A 284 -10.68 -6.47 17.04
C ALA A 284 -10.32 -5.19 16.25
N ILE A 285 -11.03 -4.91 15.16
CA ILE A 285 -10.85 -3.66 14.40
C ILE A 285 -11.22 -2.43 15.25
N ILE A 286 -12.29 -2.50 16.05
CA ILE A 286 -12.64 -1.41 16.97
C ILE A 286 -11.55 -1.19 18.01
N ASN A 287 -11.01 -2.26 18.59
CA ASN A 287 -9.91 -2.19 19.55
C ASN A 287 -8.72 -1.43 18.98
N GLU A 288 -8.29 -1.83 17.79
CA GLU A 288 -7.16 -1.19 17.09
C GLU A 288 -7.46 0.27 16.72
N SER A 289 -8.68 0.55 16.23
CA SER A 289 -9.12 1.92 15.92
C SER A 289 -9.16 2.82 17.16
N ILE A 290 -9.45 2.29 18.34
CA ILE A 290 -9.38 3.01 19.61
C ILE A 290 -7.93 3.40 19.92
N PHE A 291 -7.00 2.44 19.86
CA PHE A 291 -5.58 2.70 20.13
C PHE A 291 -5.00 3.70 19.14
N GLN A 292 -5.23 3.52 17.84
CA GLN A 292 -4.81 4.47 16.79
C GLN A 292 -5.35 5.88 17.04
N HIS A 293 -6.63 6.00 17.43
CA HIS A 293 -7.24 7.30 17.68
C HIS A 293 -6.62 7.98 18.91
N LEU A 294 -6.37 7.25 20.00
CA LEU A 294 -5.73 7.78 21.20
C LEU A 294 -4.28 8.22 20.92
N GLU A 295 -3.51 7.42 20.17
CA GLU A 295 -2.14 7.71 19.76
C GLU A 295 -2.03 9.03 18.97
N VAL A 296 -2.93 9.23 18.01
CA VAL A 296 -2.95 10.45 17.17
C VAL A 296 -3.50 11.66 17.93
N THR A 297 -4.46 11.46 18.84
CA THR A 297 -5.11 12.55 19.57
C THR A 297 -4.19 13.13 20.66
N TYR A 298 -3.37 12.30 21.27
CA TYR A 298 -2.48 12.67 22.38
C TYR A 298 -1.00 12.38 22.09
N PRO A 299 -0.40 13.04 21.09
CA PRO A 299 0.97 12.71 20.62
C PRO A 299 2.09 13.23 21.56
N ASP A 300 1.75 13.76 22.74
CA ASP A 300 2.70 14.39 23.66
C ASP A 300 2.47 13.88 25.10
N ALA A 301 3.31 12.91 25.49
CA ALA A 301 3.33 12.32 26.83
C ALA A 301 3.39 13.37 27.95
N SER A 302 4.13 14.46 27.74
CA SER A 302 4.28 15.52 28.74
C SER A 302 2.98 16.24 29.04
N LYS A 303 2.15 16.44 28.01
CA LYS A 303 0.81 17.05 28.17
C LYS A 303 -0.16 16.09 28.86
N LEU A 304 -0.14 14.82 28.50
CA LEU A 304 -0.96 13.79 29.15
C LEU A 304 -0.65 13.73 30.65
N LEU A 305 0.62 13.71 31.03
CA LEU A 305 1.04 13.70 32.42
C LEU A 305 0.66 15.00 33.15
N ALA A 306 0.72 16.15 32.50
CA ALA A 306 0.24 17.40 33.08
C ALA A 306 -1.26 17.37 33.41
N TYR A 307 -2.08 16.73 32.60
CA TYR A 307 -3.50 16.55 32.87
C TYR A 307 -3.81 15.57 34.01
N SER A 308 -2.89 14.66 34.35
CA SER A 308 -3.08 13.72 35.48
C SER A 308 -3.15 14.43 36.83
N THR A 309 -2.57 15.62 36.93
CA THR A 309 -2.60 16.46 38.15
C THR A 309 -3.82 17.36 38.27
N VAL A 310 -4.65 17.43 37.21
CA VAL A 310 -5.86 18.24 37.19
C VAL A 310 -6.98 17.49 37.90
N SER A 311 -7.67 18.15 38.83
CA SER A 311 -8.81 17.56 39.54
C SER A 311 -9.86 17.05 38.57
N MET A 312 -10.45 15.88 38.85
CA MET A 312 -11.57 15.34 38.06
C MET A 312 -12.82 16.23 38.05
N GLU A 313 -12.90 17.23 38.90
CA GLU A 313 -13.99 18.23 38.95
C GLU A 313 -13.69 19.46 38.10
N ASP A 314 -12.45 19.63 37.63
CA ASP A 314 -12.05 20.77 36.80
C ASP A 314 -12.54 20.56 35.35
N ASN A 315 -13.40 21.43 34.88
CA ASN A 315 -13.92 21.48 33.52
C ASN A 315 -13.45 22.77 32.77
N SER A 316 -12.29 23.28 33.17
CA SER A 316 -11.78 24.59 32.69
C SER A 316 -11.31 24.59 31.24
N SER A 317 -11.03 23.43 30.64
CA SER A 317 -10.65 23.35 29.23
C SER A 317 -11.43 22.29 28.45
N MET A 318 -11.66 22.55 27.18
CA MET A 318 -12.30 21.61 26.24
C MET A 318 -11.52 20.29 26.15
N GLU A 319 -10.19 20.34 26.23
CA GLU A 319 -9.31 19.18 26.18
C GLU A 319 -9.50 18.26 27.38
N VAL A 320 -9.62 18.81 28.59
CA VAL A 320 -9.85 18.04 29.82
C VAL A 320 -11.24 17.38 29.78
N VAL A 321 -12.24 18.07 29.27
CA VAL A 321 -13.61 17.51 29.10
C VAL A 321 -13.59 16.33 28.12
N GLN A 322 -12.87 16.46 27.00
CA GLN A 322 -12.73 15.40 26.02
C GLN A 322 -11.99 14.19 26.59
N LEU A 323 -10.90 14.39 27.30
CA LEU A 323 -10.12 13.36 27.94
C LEU A 323 -10.96 12.53 28.92
N LYS A 324 -11.71 13.19 29.80
CA LYS A 324 -12.65 12.53 30.75
C LYS A 324 -13.71 11.71 30.04
N ARG A 325 -14.27 12.27 28.96
CA ARG A 325 -15.25 11.56 28.11
C ARG A 325 -14.66 10.30 27.52
N TYR A 326 -13.45 10.37 26.96
CA TYR A 326 -12.76 9.22 26.36
C TYR A 326 -12.45 8.16 27.41
N ALA A 327 -11.96 8.55 28.60
CA ALA A 327 -11.69 7.62 29.67
C ALA A 327 -12.96 6.90 30.15
N SER A 328 -14.06 7.62 30.37
CA SER A 328 -15.34 7.07 30.79
C SER A 328 -15.93 6.11 29.75
N ASN A 329 -15.90 6.50 28.46
CA ASN A 329 -16.42 5.67 27.37
C ASN A 329 -15.55 4.44 27.10
N LEU A 330 -14.23 4.53 27.29
CA LEU A 330 -13.33 3.38 27.20
C LEU A 330 -13.61 2.36 28.34
N GLN A 331 -13.84 2.82 29.58
CA GLN A 331 -14.26 1.97 30.67
C GLN A 331 -15.59 1.25 30.36
N ARG A 332 -16.56 1.99 29.82
CA ARG A 332 -17.85 1.43 29.42
C ARG A 332 -17.71 0.40 28.30
N TYR A 333 -16.86 0.68 27.31
CA TYR A 333 -16.57 -0.28 26.24
C TYR A 333 -15.94 -1.57 26.77
N TYR A 334 -14.95 -1.46 27.65
CA TYR A 334 -14.31 -2.63 28.27
C TYR A 334 -15.33 -3.46 29.07
N GLN A 335 -16.16 -2.82 29.89
CA GLN A 335 -17.23 -3.49 30.63
C GLN A 335 -18.24 -4.15 29.70
N LEU A 336 -18.53 -3.54 28.55
CA LEU A 336 -19.39 -4.14 27.53
C LEU A 336 -18.80 -5.43 26.99
N LEU A 337 -17.50 -5.49 26.69
CA LEU A 337 -16.82 -6.71 26.26
C LEU A 337 -16.84 -7.80 27.33
N GLU A 338 -16.64 -7.43 28.60
CA GLU A 338 -16.78 -8.38 29.74
C GLU A 338 -18.20 -8.93 29.82
N ASN A 339 -19.22 -8.07 29.74
CA ASN A 339 -20.63 -8.47 29.81
C ASN A 339 -21.10 -9.34 28.64
N MET A 340 -20.43 -9.21 27.50
CA MET A 340 -20.66 -10.01 26.29
C MET A 340 -19.83 -11.31 26.28
N GLU A 341 -19.02 -11.55 27.31
CA GLU A 341 -18.10 -12.69 27.44
C GLU A 341 -17.10 -12.80 26.26
N GLN A 342 -16.72 -11.65 25.65
CA GLN A 342 -15.84 -11.57 24.48
C GLN A 342 -14.35 -11.69 24.89
N LYS A 343 -13.96 -12.84 25.46
CA LYS A 343 -12.60 -13.08 25.96
C LYS A 343 -11.52 -12.89 24.91
N GLU A 344 -11.79 -13.30 23.68
CA GLU A 344 -10.84 -13.16 22.56
C GLU A 344 -10.67 -11.69 22.11
N ALA A 345 -11.72 -10.87 22.20
CA ALA A 345 -11.61 -9.43 21.95
C ALA A 345 -10.81 -8.73 23.07
N ILE A 346 -10.97 -9.18 24.32
CA ILE A 346 -10.16 -8.70 25.45
C ILE A 346 -8.70 -9.15 25.29
N ALA A 347 -8.45 -10.39 24.83
CA ALA A 347 -7.11 -10.86 24.51
C ALA A 347 -6.45 -10.03 23.42
N HIS A 348 -7.22 -9.63 22.41
CA HIS A 348 -6.71 -8.71 21.38
C HIS A 348 -6.34 -7.34 21.95
N LEU A 349 -7.12 -6.77 22.87
CA LEU A 349 -6.75 -5.54 23.58
C LEU A 349 -5.44 -5.70 24.36
N ALA A 350 -5.27 -6.85 25.04
CA ALA A 350 -4.06 -7.17 25.78
C ALA A 350 -2.83 -7.27 24.84
N ASN A 351 -2.98 -7.88 23.68
CA ASN A 351 -1.93 -7.97 22.67
C ASN A 351 -1.52 -6.58 22.13
N LEU A 352 -2.47 -5.69 21.85
CA LEU A 352 -2.18 -4.31 21.45
C LEU A 352 -1.41 -3.57 22.55
N PHE A 353 -1.78 -3.81 23.80
CA PHE A 353 -1.12 -3.24 24.96
C PHE A 353 0.34 -3.73 25.11
N GLU A 354 0.62 -5.01 24.86
CA GLU A 354 1.97 -5.60 24.87
C GLU A 354 2.81 -5.18 23.66
N SER A 355 2.17 -4.90 22.54
CA SER A 355 2.86 -4.69 21.26
C SER A 355 3.86 -3.53 21.29
N GLY A 356 3.73 -2.56 22.21
CA GLY A 356 4.57 -1.36 22.31
C GLY A 356 4.45 -0.40 21.11
N SER A 357 3.50 -0.66 20.19
CA SER A 357 3.26 0.15 19.00
C SER A 357 2.46 1.42 19.29
N TYR A 358 1.74 1.46 20.42
CA TYR A 358 0.82 2.53 20.81
C TYR A 358 1.19 3.09 22.18
N GLN A 359 2.36 3.77 22.26
CA GLN A 359 2.92 4.24 23.52
C GLN A 359 2.06 5.29 24.22
N GLU A 360 1.51 6.23 23.46
CA GLU A 360 0.68 7.30 24.01
C GLU A 360 -0.70 6.80 24.41
N ALA A 361 -1.28 5.87 23.66
CA ALA A 361 -2.53 5.22 24.02
C ALA A 361 -2.38 4.39 25.32
N ILE A 362 -1.27 3.67 25.47
CA ILE A 362 -0.95 2.91 26.70
C ILE A 362 -0.76 3.87 27.88
N LEU A 363 -0.07 4.99 27.69
CA LEU A 363 0.08 6.02 28.70
C LEU A 363 -1.26 6.62 29.10
N PHE A 364 -2.15 6.90 28.12
CA PHE A 364 -3.53 7.34 28.39
C PHE A 364 -4.28 6.32 29.26
N ILE A 365 -4.26 5.05 28.89
CA ILE A 365 -4.96 4.00 29.63
C ILE A 365 -4.41 3.85 31.04
N SER A 366 -3.10 3.82 31.22
CA SER A 366 -2.48 3.68 32.54
C SER A 366 -2.80 4.86 33.47
N THR A 367 -2.92 6.06 32.89
CA THR A 367 -3.12 7.30 33.66
C THR A 367 -4.60 7.56 33.99
N PHE A 368 -5.50 7.36 33.01
CA PHE A 368 -6.90 7.76 33.13
C PHE A 368 -7.88 6.60 33.26
N CYS A 369 -7.43 5.37 33.00
CA CYS A 369 -8.25 4.14 33.12
C CYS A 369 -7.50 3.05 33.90
N PRO A 370 -7.06 3.32 35.17
CA PRO A 370 -6.20 2.41 35.93
C PRO A 370 -6.82 1.02 36.15
N GLU A 371 -8.15 0.92 36.23
CA GLU A 371 -8.84 -0.36 36.35
C GLU A 371 -8.68 -1.24 35.10
N ILE A 372 -8.77 -0.65 33.90
CA ILE A 372 -8.53 -1.37 32.65
C ILE A 372 -7.07 -1.76 32.56
N TYR A 373 -6.17 -0.84 32.90
CA TYR A 373 -4.73 -1.11 32.92
C TYR A 373 -4.42 -2.35 33.77
N GLN A 374 -4.92 -2.39 35.01
CA GLN A 374 -4.69 -3.51 35.93
C GLN A 374 -5.25 -4.81 35.37
N LYS A 375 -6.49 -4.80 34.87
CA LYS A 375 -7.14 -6.00 34.30
C LYS A 375 -6.38 -6.54 33.09
N LEU A 376 -5.91 -5.68 32.17
CA LEU A 376 -5.12 -6.11 31.02
C LEU A 376 -3.77 -6.67 31.46
N THR A 377 -3.10 -6.04 32.43
CA THR A 377 -1.84 -6.54 32.97
C THR A 377 -1.99 -7.90 33.66
N ASP A 378 -3.05 -8.08 34.44
CA ASP A 378 -3.36 -9.35 35.11
C ASP A 378 -3.71 -10.44 34.10
N PHE A 379 -4.42 -10.08 33.00
CA PHE A 379 -4.72 -10.99 31.92
C PHE A 379 -3.46 -11.47 31.20
N ILE A 380 -2.56 -10.56 30.85
CA ILE A 380 -1.25 -10.85 30.22
C ILE A 380 -0.41 -11.78 31.14
N ALA A 381 -0.38 -11.49 32.45
CA ALA A 381 0.36 -12.31 33.41
C ALA A 381 -0.23 -13.72 33.58
N SER A 382 -1.46 -13.96 33.16
CA SER A 382 -2.15 -15.24 33.24
C SER A 382 -1.99 -16.12 32.00
N LEU A 383 -1.46 -15.56 30.89
CA LEU A 383 -1.14 -16.26 29.64
C LEU A 383 0.21 -16.95 29.74
#